data_fd9993dc75c8479357d85e2498bdd6ac
#
_entry.id   fd9993dc75c8479357d85e2498bdd6ac
#
_cell.length_a   1.000
_cell.length_b   1.000
_cell.length_c   1.000
_cell.angle_alpha   90.00
_cell.angle_beta   90.00
_cell.angle_gamma   90.00
#
_symmetry.space_group_name_H-M   'P 1'
#
loop_
_entity.id
_entity.type
_entity.pdbx_description
1 polymer ?
#
loop_
_entity_poly.entity_id
_entity_poly.type
_entity_poly.pdbx_seq_one_letter_code
_entity_poly.pdbx_strand_id
1 'polypeptide(L)'
;MAHHNNKSGLEIVLQCAVECEHCADECIGNMAECARLCRDCSQLCWTIAGFMSRGSRFIAPLCQTCLEVCEACAKECQKHNNSHCQSCATACQNAAEQYRKIGMVVAAL
;
A
#
# COMPACT_ATOMS: atom_id res chain seq x y z
N MET A 1 -9.73 -11.83 -18.58
CA MET A 1 -8.29 -11.65 -18.72
C MET A 1 -7.68 -11.24 -17.42
N ALA A 2 -6.62 -11.93 -17.01
CA ALA A 2 -5.92 -11.62 -15.75
C ALA A 2 -5.41 -10.18 -15.73
N HIS A 3 -4.94 -9.68 -16.87
CA HIS A 3 -4.43 -8.31 -16.96
C HIS A 3 -5.50 -7.27 -16.65
N HIS A 4 -6.71 -7.45 -17.18
CA HIS A 4 -7.82 -6.54 -16.88
C HIS A 4 -8.26 -6.63 -15.43
N ASN A 5 -8.30 -7.82 -14.87
CA ASN A 5 -8.70 -8.03 -13.47
C ASN A 5 -7.72 -7.37 -12.51
N ASN A 6 -6.42 -7.34 -12.88
CA ASN A 6 -5.38 -6.75 -12.03
C ASN A 6 -5.25 -5.24 -12.20
N LYS A 7 -5.80 -4.67 -13.28
CA LYS A 7 -5.63 -3.25 -13.59
C LYS A 7 -6.19 -2.35 -12.49
N SER A 8 -7.39 -2.64 -12.04
CA SER A 8 -8.04 -1.88 -10.97
C SER A 8 -7.25 -1.99 -9.67
N GLY A 9 -6.80 -3.20 -9.33
CA GLY A 9 -5.97 -3.43 -8.15
C GLY A 9 -4.64 -2.72 -8.26
N LEU A 10 -4.03 -2.73 -9.43
CA LEU A 10 -2.78 -2.02 -9.68
C LEU A 10 -2.93 -0.52 -9.47
N GLU A 11 -4.02 0.08 -9.96
CA GLU A 11 -4.27 1.50 -9.79
C GLU A 11 -4.40 1.86 -8.30
N ILE A 12 -5.06 1.02 -7.51
CA ILE A 12 -5.23 1.23 -6.07
C ILE A 12 -3.87 1.16 -5.35
N VAL A 13 -3.04 0.20 -5.72
CA VAL A 13 -1.70 0.05 -5.15
C VAL A 13 -0.82 1.25 -5.51
N LEU A 14 -0.87 1.70 -6.76
CA LEU A 14 -0.12 2.88 -7.21
C LEU A 14 -0.58 4.14 -6.49
N GLN A 15 -1.88 4.29 -6.26
CA GLN A 15 -2.41 5.43 -5.52
C GLN A 15 -1.86 5.43 -4.10
N CYS A 16 -1.79 4.25 -3.47
CA CYS A 16 -1.21 4.12 -2.13
C CYS A 16 0.26 4.53 -2.13
N ALA A 17 1.02 4.09 -3.12
CA ALA A 17 2.44 4.45 -3.23
C ALA A 17 2.61 5.97 -3.31
N VAL A 18 1.82 6.62 -4.15
CA VAL A 18 1.89 8.08 -4.35
C VAL A 18 1.50 8.83 -3.08
N GLU A 19 0.40 8.43 -2.44
CA GLU A 19 -0.06 9.09 -1.22
C GLU A 19 0.93 8.92 -0.07
N CYS A 20 1.56 7.73 0.03
CA CYS A 20 2.57 7.48 1.06
C CYS A 20 3.83 8.30 0.80
N GLU A 21 4.25 8.45 -0.46
CA GLU A 21 5.39 9.32 -0.79
C GLU A 21 5.12 10.75 -0.37
N HIS A 22 3.95 11.26 -0.72
CA HIS A 22 3.55 12.63 -0.38
C HIS A 22 3.50 12.82 1.14
N CYS A 23 2.85 11.89 1.84
CA CYS A 23 2.71 11.96 3.29
C CYS A 23 4.07 11.91 3.98
N ALA A 24 4.96 11.04 3.52
CA ALA A 24 6.32 10.95 4.07
C ALA A 24 7.06 12.27 3.95
N ASP A 25 6.95 12.91 2.79
CA ASP A 25 7.60 14.20 2.53
C ASP A 25 7.06 15.28 3.47
N GLU A 26 5.75 15.35 3.63
CA GLU A 26 5.11 16.33 4.51
C GLU A 26 5.42 16.10 5.99
N CYS A 27 5.76 14.87 6.38
CA CYS A 27 6.06 14.52 7.77
C CYS A 27 7.52 14.74 8.16
N ILE A 28 8.38 15.09 7.22
CA ILE A 28 9.80 15.31 7.50
C ILE A 28 9.96 16.41 8.56
N GLY A 29 10.68 16.06 9.63
CA GLY A 29 11.04 17.01 10.67
C GLY A 29 10.14 17.02 11.90
N ASN A 30 8.90 16.52 11.84
CA ASN A 30 8.02 16.60 13.00
C ASN A 30 7.19 15.35 13.31
N MET A 31 7.01 14.44 12.36
CA MET A 31 6.26 13.20 12.58
C MET A 31 7.10 12.02 12.08
N ALA A 32 8.20 11.77 12.77
CA ALA A 32 9.21 10.81 12.30
C ALA A 32 8.68 9.39 12.10
N GLU A 33 7.84 8.91 13.03
CA GLU A 33 7.30 7.55 12.90
C GLU A 33 6.36 7.42 11.71
N CYS A 34 5.51 8.43 11.52
CA CYS A 34 4.63 8.47 10.35
C CYS A 34 5.45 8.49 9.05
N ALA A 35 6.50 9.29 9.01
CA ALA A 35 7.37 9.38 7.84
C ALA A 35 8.03 8.02 7.52
N ARG A 36 8.53 7.32 8.54
CA ARG A 36 9.17 6.02 8.35
C ARG A 36 8.20 4.99 7.79
N LEU A 37 7.01 4.89 8.38
CA LEU A 37 5.99 3.94 7.93
C LEU A 37 5.51 4.27 6.53
N CYS A 38 5.31 5.54 6.22
CA CYS A 38 4.92 5.96 4.88
C CYS A 38 6.00 5.61 3.85
N ARG A 39 7.28 5.76 4.19
CA ARG A 39 8.37 5.39 3.30
C ARG A 39 8.42 3.88 3.06
N ASP A 40 8.29 3.10 4.12
CA ASP A 40 8.26 1.63 3.99
C ASP A 40 7.08 1.20 3.12
N CYS A 41 5.91 1.74 3.39
CA CYS A 41 4.70 1.40 2.65
C CYS A 41 4.84 1.78 1.18
N SER A 42 5.32 2.97 0.88
CA SER A 42 5.53 3.44 -0.48
C SER A 42 6.49 2.52 -1.25
N GLN A 43 7.62 2.18 -0.65
CA GLN A 43 8.61 1.32 -1.31
C GLN A 43 8.04 -0.06 -1.64
N LEU A 44 7.28 -0.65 -0.71
CA LEU A 44 6.66 -1.94 -0.96
C LEU A 44 5.57 -1.86 -2.03
N CYS A 45 4.76 -0.80 -2.00
CA CYS A 45 3.72 -0.64 -3.00
C CYS A 45 4.29 -0.46 -4.41
N TRP A 46 5.36 0.33 -4.57
CA TRP A 46 6.04 0.46 -5.85
C TRP A 46 6.56 -0.90 -6.33
N THR A 47 7.15 -1.67 -5.43
CA THR A 47 7.72 -2.98 -5.75
C THR A 47 6.64 -3.94 -6.21
N ILE A 48 5.57 -4.09 -5.44
CA ILE A 48 4.52 -5.05 -5.79
C ILE A 48 3.75 -4.60 -7.04
N ALA A 49 3.64 -3.29 -7.28
CA ALA A 49 3.03 -2.79 -8.50
C ALA A 49 3.78 -3.28 -9.74
N GLY A 50 5.11 -3.29 -9.69
CA GLY A 50 5.93 -3.84 -10.77
C GLY A 50 5.67 -5.33 -10.97
N PHE A 51 5.59 -6.08 -9.88
CA PHE A 51 5.29 -7.51 -9.93
C PHE A 51 3.91 -7.76 -10.52
N MET A 52 2.92 -6.97 -10.10
CA MET A 52 1.54 -7.09 -10.61
C MET A 52 1.46 -6.78 -12.10
N SER A 53 2.22 -5.78 -12.56
CA SER A 53 2.21 -5.35 -13.97
C SER A 53 2.65 -6.46 -14.91
N ARG A 54 3.54 -7.34 -14.47
CA ARG A 54 4.02 -8.43 -15.32
C ARG A 54 3.51 -9.81 -14.90
N GLY A 55 2.51 -9.85 -13.99
CA GLY A 55 1.91 -11.10 -13.55
C GLY A 55 2.88 -12.06 -12.88
N SER A 56 3.75 -11.54 -12.01
CA SER A 56 4.76 -12.32 -11.33
C SER A 56 4.15 -13.41 -10.45
N ARG A 57 4.78 -14.59 -10.42
CA ARG A 57 4.42 -15.66 -9.50
C ARG A 57 4.77 -15.33 -8.04
N PHE A 58 5.51 -14.24 -7.83
CA PHE A 58 5.95 -13.83 -6.49
C PHE A 58 5.06 -12.77 -5.86
N ILE A 59 3.92 -12.43 -6.49
CA ILE A 59 2.98 -11.46 -5.92
C ILE A 59 2.46 -11.94 -4.57
N ALA A 60 2.00 -13.19 -4.50
CA ALA A 60 1.40 -13.72 -3.28
C ALA A 60 2.35 -13.72 -2.08
N PRO A 61 3.62 -14.17 -2.21
CA PRO A 61 4.55 -14.11 -1.08
C PRO A 61 4.78 -12.71 -0.54
N LEU A 62 4.68 -11.67 -1.39
CA LEU A 62 4.87 -10.29 -0.96
C LEU A 62 3.63 -9.68 -0.32
N CYS A 63 2.45 -10.19 -0.66
CA CYS A 63 1.19 -9.61 -0.20
C CYS A 63 1.08 -9.54 1.31
N GLN A 64 1.54 -10.56 2.03
CA GLN A 64 1.44 -10.57 3.48
C GLN A 64 2.22 -9.42 4.10
N THR A 65 3.44 -9.20 3.67
CA THR A 65 4.26 -8.09 4.17
C THR A 65 3.66 -6.75 3.78
N CYS A 66 3.21 -6.62 2.53
CA CYS A 66 2.56 -5.38 2.07
C CYS A 66 1.32 -5.07 2.91
N LEU A 67 0.51 -6.08 3.20
CA LEU A 67 -0.69 -5.93 4.03
C LEU A 67 -0.32 -5.41 5.42
N GLU A 68 0.65 -6.04 6.07
CA GLU A 68 1.07 -5.66 7.42
C GLU A 68 1.56 -4.22 7.46
N VAL A 69 2.37 -3.83 6.49
CA VAL A 69 2.92 -2.47 6.46
C VAL A 69 1.83 -1.45 6.14
N CYS A 70 0.93 -1.76 5.20
CA CYS A 70 -0.19 -0.86 4.88
C CYS A 70 -1.11 -0.66 6.07
N GLU A 71 -1.39 -1.72 6.82
CA GLU A 71 -2.23 -1.61 8.02
C GLU A 71 -1.55 -0.78 9.10
N ALA A 72 -0.25 -0.99 9.31
CA ALA A 72 0.51 -0.20 10.28
C ALA A 72 0.57 1.27 9.88
N CYS A 73 0.79 1.53 8.59
CA CYS A 73 0.85 2.90 8.07
C CYS A 73 -0.50 3.61 8.22
N ALA A 74 -1.60 2.94 7.86
CA ALA A 74 -2.94 3.49 8.01
C ALA A 74 -3.23 3.84 9.47
N LYS A 75 -2.88 2.94 10.37
CA LYS A 75 -3.12 3.13 11.80
C LYS A 75 -2.35 4.35 12.34
N GLU A 76 -1.09 4.49 11.92
CA GLU A 76 -0.29 5.65 12.32
C GLU A 76 -0.85 6.94 11.75
N CYS A 77 -1.20 6.95 10.45
CA CYS A 77 -1.75 8.14 9.80
C CYS A 77 -3.07 8.58 10.40
N GLN A 78 -3.90 7.64 10.87
CA GLN A 78 -5.18 7.95 11.50
C GLN A 78 -5.04 8.76 12.79
N LYS A 79 -3.88 8.74 13.42
CA LYS A 79 -3.63 9.49 14.65
C LYS A 79 -3.48 10.99 14.39
N HIS A 80 -3.30 11.39 13.15
CA HIS A 80 -3.01 12.78 12.79
C HIS A 80 -4.16 13.39 12.00
N ASN A 81 -4.50 14.65 12.30
CA ASN A 81 -5.62 15.34 11.67
C ASN A 81 -5.26 16.07 10.38
N ASN A 82 -4.03 15.93 9.91
CA ASN A 82 -3.58 16.57 8.67
C ASN A 82 -4.25 15.94 7.47
N SER A 83 -4.55 16.74 6.44
CA SER A 83 -5.19 16.23 5.24
C SER A 83 -4.33 15.18 4.53
N HIS A 84 -3.01 15.36 4.48
CA HIS A 84 -2.12 14.38 3.85
C HIS A 84 -2.11 13.04 4.60
N CYS A 85 -2.21 13.06 5.94
CA CYS A 85 -2.28 11.83 6.73
C CYS A 85 -3.62 11.12 6.52
N GLN A 86 -4.72 11.87 6.44
CA GLN A 86 -6.05 11.28 6.21
C GLN A 86 -6.12 10.65 4.82
N SER A 87 -5.61 11.32 3.81
CA SER A 87 -5.56 10.77 2.44
C SER A 87 -4.69 9.53 2.38
N CYS A 88 -3.56 9.55 3.06
CA CYS A 88 -2.65 8.40 3.14
C CYS A 88 -3.32 7.22 3.83
N ALA A 89 -3.99 7.45 4.96
CA ALA A 89 -4.70 6.40 5.69
C ALA A 89 -5.75 5.72 4.79
N THR A 90 -6.53 6.51 4.06
CA THR A 90 -7.55 5.98 3.16
C THR A 90 -6.91 5.13 2.04
N ALA A 91 -5.86 5.65 1.43
CA ALA A 91 -5.16 4.92 0.37
C ALA A 91 -4.56 3.62 0.88
N CYS A 92 -3.98 3.62 2.08
CA CYS A 92 -3.44 2.42 2.70
C CYS A 92 -4.52 1.39 3.00
N GLN A 93 -5.69 1.82 3.47
CA GLN A 93 -6.82 0.93 3.73
C GLN A 93 -7.30 0.27 2.45
N ASN A 94 -7.38 1.04 1.37
CA ASN A 94 -7.79 0.51 0.06
C ASN A 94 -6.78 -0.51 -0.47
N ALA A 95 -5.48 -0.22 -0.33
CA ALA A 95 -4.43 -1.14 -0.75
C ALA A 95 -4.45 -2.42 0.10
N ALA A 96 -4.62 -2.29 1.41
CA ALA A 96 -4.70 -3.43 2.31
C ALA A 96 -5.83 -4.37 1.89
N GLU A 97 -6.98 -3.82 1.49
CA GLU A 97 -8.11 -4.62 1.01
C GLU A 97 -7.73 -5.41 -0.24
N GLN A 98 -6.99 -4.79 -1.16
CA GLN A 98 -6.51 -5.49 -2.36
C GLN A 98 -5.56 -6.63 -1.99
N TYR A 99 -4.65 -6.41 -1.06
CA TYR A 99 -3.70 -7.44 -0.63
C TYR A 99 -4.42 -8.61 0.05
N ARG A 100 -5.47 -8.35 0.84
CA ARG A 100 -6.29 -9.40 1.44
C ARG A 100 -6.96 -10.24 0.39
N LYS A 101 -7.55 -9.61 -0.63
CA LYS A 101 -8.23 -10.31 -1.73
C LYS A 101 -7.27 -11.24 -2.47
N ILE A 102 -6.07 -10.77 -2.78
CA ILE A 102 -5.05 -11.57 -3.44
C ILE A 102 -4.67 -12.76 -2.57
N GLY A 103 -4.44 -12.53 -1.28
CA GLY A 103 -4.11 -13.58 -0.33
C GLY A 103 -5.19 -14.63 -0.22
N MET A 104 -6.46 -14.22 -0.20
CA MET A 104 -7.59 -15.14 -0.13
C MET A 104 -7.69 -16.03 -1.37
N VAL A 105 -7.48 -15.46 -2.54
CA VAL A 105 -7.50 -16.21 -3.80
C VAL A 105 -6.41 -17.28 -3.80
N VAL A 106 -5.21 -16.92 -3.39
CA VAL A 106 -4.09 -17.86 -3.33
C VAL A 106 -4.36 -18.96 -2.29
N ALA A 107 -4.90 -18.60 -1.13
CA ALA A 107 -5.21 -19.59 -0.08
C ALA A 107 -6.28 -20.60 -0.52
N ALA A 108 -7.15 -20.20 -1.45
CA ALA A 108 -8.20 -21.09 -1.96
C ALA A 108 -7.69 -22.08 -3.01
N LEU A 109 -6.52 -21.86 -3.54
CA LEU A 109 -5.92 -22.75 -4.54
C LEU A 109 -5.26 -23.94 -3.87
#